data_04935d7032af1d5ccef4222535c4236f
#
_entry.id   04935d7032af1d5ccef4222535c4236f
#
_cell.length_a   1.000
_cell.length_b   1.000
_cell.length_c   1.000
_cell.angle_alpha   90.00
_cell.angle_beta   90.00
_cell.angle_gamma   90.00
#
_symmetry.space_group_name_H-M   'P 1'
#
loop_
_entity.id
_entity.type
_entity.pdbx_description
1 polymer ?
#
loop_
_entity_poly.entity_id
_entity_poly.type
_entity_poly.pdbx_seq_one_letter_code
_entity_poly.pdbx_strand_id
1 'polypeptide(L)'
;MKHRRIPNRRVIVAGAGALALAATATVTLANANASTAPARTPALAKLTSTAASALASHLKTDTAGSFYDAKAKKLVVNVVNKAQAQAVRAKGAEARLVKHTFAQLDSARRTLKSKATIPGTSWGIDPQSNKVVVTADRTVKGTKLDRLTKVAKALGDKVEVRHSKGEFKPFIGGGDAIWGSGARCSLGFNVVKDGKPYFLTAGHCGNEIKSWSDKQGGSAIATTEDSKFPGDDFSLAKYTGDTAHPSEVDLYNGSTQKITKAAEATVGEKVQRSGSTTQVHDGTVKALNASVNYQEGTVEGLIQTDVCAEPGDSGGALFDGDAAIGLTSGGSGDCSQGGETFFQPVPEALKAYGAQIG
;
A
#
# COMPACT_ATOMS: atom_id res chain seq x y z
N MET A 1 -4.44 -14.01 -70.92
CA MET A 1 -5.05 -15.35 -70.99
C MET A 1 -5.70 -15.72 -69.68
N LYS A 2 -6.98 -15.95 -69.77
CA LYS A 2 -7.89 -16.74 -68.93
C LYS A 2 -7.93 -16.53 -67.41
N HIS A 3 -9.02 -15.90 -67.04
CA HIS A 3 -9.74 -15.93 -65.76
C HIS A 3 -9.87 -17.32 -65.13
N ARG A 4 -9.86 -17.34 -63.76
CA ARG A 4 -10.80 -18.17 -63.00
C ARG A 4 -11.14 -17.54 -61.65
N ARG A 5 -12.38 -17.10 -61.53
CA ARG A 5 -13.08 -16.76 -60.28
C ARG A 5 -13.46 -18.07 -59.58
N ILE A 6 -13.40 -18.10 -58.25
CA ILE A 6 -14.08 -19.08 -57.37
C ILE A 6 -14.81 -18.31 -56.25
N PRO A 7 -16.03 -18.74 -55.90
CA PRO A 7 -17.01 -17.87 -55.26
C PRO A 7 -17.00 -17.92 -53.72
N ASN A 8 -17.58 -16.86 -53.16
CA ASN A 8 -17.96 -16.71 -51.75
C ASN A 8 -18.84 -17.88 -51.25
N ARG A 9 -18.48 -18.44 -50.11
CA ARG A 9 -19.42 -19.12 -49.21
C ARG A 9 -19.49 -18.36 -47.90
N ARG A 10 -20.61 -17.68 -47.71
CA ARG A 10 -21.10 -17.21 -46.41
C ARG A 10 -21.46 -18.43 -45.54
N VAL A 11 -20.90 -18.54 -44.35
CA VAL A 11 -21.44 -19.39 -43.30
C VAL A 11 -21.82 -18.48 -42.14
N ILE A 12 -23.12 -18.34 -41.94
CA ILE A 12 -23.75 -17.78 -40.77
C ILE A 12 -23.77 -18.90 -39.74
N VAL A 13 -23.14 -18.67 -38.58
CA VAL A 13 -23.42 -19.49 -37.38
C VAL A 13 -23.82 -18.53 -36.28
N ALA A 14 -25.12 -18.51 -36.05
CA ALA A 14 -25.70 -18.02 -34.83
C ALA A 14 -25.51 -19.10 -33.78
N GLY A 15 -25.01 -18.72 -32.60
CA GLY A 15 -24.89 -19.60 -31.46
C GLY A 15 -24.88 -18.79 -30.17
N ALA A 16 -26.06 -18.51 -29.65
CA ALA A 16 -26.26 -18.05 -28.30
C ALA A 16 -25.90 -19.20 -27.33
N GLY A 17 -24.97 -18.97 -26.44
CA GLY A 17 -24.62 -19.90 -25.37
C GLY A 17 -24.61 -19.17 -24.04
N ALA A 18 -25.75 -19.03 -23.42
CA ALA A 18 -25.86 -18.64 -22.00
C ALA A 18 -25.44 -19.84 -21.14
N LEU A 19 -24.33 -19.76 -20.46
CA LEU A 19 -23.95 -20.71 -19.41
C LEU A 19 -24.44 -20.16 -18.06
N ALA A 20 -25.62 -20.63 -17.69
CA ALA A 20 -26.11 -20.53 -16.32
C ALA A 20 -25.53 -21.70 -15.50
N LEU A 21 -24.61 -21.38 -14.57
CA LEU A 21 -24.19 -22.33 -13.55
C LEU A 21 -25.20 -22.31 -12.41
N ALA A 22 -26.17 -23.25 -12.49
CA ALA A 22 -27.04 -23.59 -11.38
C ALA A 22 -26.34 -24.65 -10.51
N ALA A 23 -25.89 -24.27 -9.33
CA ALA A 23 -25.46 -25.20 -8.30
C ALA A 23 -26.71 -25.71 -7.59
N THR A 24 -27.19 -26.92 -7.94
CA THR A 24 -28.18 -27.64 -7.20
C THR A 24 -27.53 -28.34 -6.01
N ALA A 25 -27.78 -27.83 -4.81
CA ALA A 25 -27.49 -28.55 -3.57
C ALA A 25 -28.61 -29.53 -3.28
N THR A 26 -28.33 -30.82 -3.45
CA THR A 26 -29.20 -31.90 -2.96
C THR A 26 -29.01 -32.06 -1.46
N VAL A 27 -30.06 -31.74 -0.71
CA VAL A 27 -30.14 -32.02 0.74
C VAL A 27 -30.59 -33.46 0.94
N THR A 28 -29.71 -34.34 1.37
CA THR A 28 -30.06 -35.66 1.91
C THR A 28 -30.30 -35.52 3.41
N LEU A 29 -31.53 -35.75 3.83
CA LEU A 29 -31.92 -35.89 5.23
C LEU A 29 -31.42 -37.24 5.75
N ALA A 30 -30.43 -37.23 6.61
CA ALA A 30 -30.10 -38.37 7.46
C ALA A 30 -30.34 -37.98 8.92
N ASN A 31 -31.35 -38.65 9.54
CA ASN A 31 -31.57 -38.60 10.98
C ASN A 31 -30.39 -39.26 11.69
N ALA A 32 -29.72 -38.53 12.56
CA ALA A 32 -28.96 -39.13 13.65
C ALA A 32 -28.90 -38.16 14.83
N ASN A 33 -29.41 -38.59 15.96
CA ASN A 33 -29.23 -37.95 17.25
C ASN A 33 -27.75 -37.72 17.55
N ALA A 34 -27.32 -36.47 17.65
CA ALA A 34 -26.03 -36.12 18.26
C ALA A 34 -26.14 -34.73 18.89
N SER A 35 -25.92 -34.77 20.18
CA SER A 35 -25.46 -33.71 21.09
C SER A 35 -25.29 -32.31 20.49
N THR A 36 -26.02 -31.36 21.05
CA THR A 36 -25.94 -29.92 20.76
C THR A 36 -24.60 -29.34 21.14
N ALA A 37 -23.64 -29.37 20.22
CA ALA A 37 -22.55 -28.40 20.24
C ALA A 37 -23.10 -27.07 19.72
N PRO A 38 -22.75 -25.91 20.30
CA PRO A 38 -23.23 -24.63 19.83
C PRO A 38 -22.82 -24.47 18.37
N ALA A 39 -23.79 -24.19 17.49
CA ALA A 39 -23.55 -23.89 16.10
C ALA A 39 -22.46 -22.81 16.03
N ARG A 40 -21.27 -23.17 15.55
CA ARG A 40 -20.28 -22.21 15.13
C ARG A 40 -20.97 -21.38 14.06
N THR A 41 -21.32 -20.15 14.41
CA THR A 41 -21.62 -19.11 13.45
C THR A 41 -20.52 -19.21 12.37
N PRO A 42 -20.88 -19.35 11.08
CA PRO A 42 -19.86 -19.30 10.04
C PRO A 42 -19.09 -18.02 10.33
N ALA A 43 -17.79 -18.17 10.59
CA ALA A 43 -16.90 -17.03 10.70
C ALA A 43 -17.22 -16.18 9.46
N LEU A 44 -17.80 -15.00 9.67
CA LEU A 44 -17.88 -13.98 8.63
C LEU A 44 -16.48 -13.96 8.08
N ALA A 45 -16.34 -14.49 6.86
CA ALA A 45 -15.07 -14.52 6.19
C ALA A 45 -14.51 -13.11 6.40
N LYS A 46 -13.37 -12.98 7.10
CA LYS A 46 -12.62 -11.76 7.10
C LYS A 46 -12.68 -11.35 5.66
N LEU A 47 -13.40 -10.26 5.33
CA LEU A 47 -13.24 -9.62 4.05
C LEU A 47 -11.76 -9.32 4.05
N THR A 48 -10.98 -10.23 3.47
CA THR A 48 -9.55 -10.06 3.38
C THR A 48 -9.35 -8.71 2.72
N SER A 49 -8.32 -7.98 3.09
CA SER A 49 -7.92 -6.73 2.43
C SER A 49 -8.04 -6.85 0.91
N THR A 50 -7.71 -8.02 0.35
CA THR A 50 -7.86 -8.38 -1.06
C THR A 50 -9.29 -8.32 -1.59
N ALA A 51 -10.28 -8.85 -0.87
CA ALA A 51 -11.69 -8.78 -1.31
C ALA A 51 -12.26 -7.37 -1.18
N ALA A 52 -11.85 -6.63 -0.14
CA ALA A 52 -12.19 -5.22 0.03
C ALA A 52 -11.56 -4.36 -1.09
N SER A 53 -10.29 -4.60 -1.41
CA SER A 53 -9.58 -3.92 -2.50
C SER A 53 -10.14 -4.26 -3.88
N ALA A 54 -10.50 -5.52 -4.12
CA ALA A 54 -11.15 -5.93 -5.37
C ALA A 54 -12.53 -5.26 -5.53
N LEU A 55 -13.34 -5.23 -4.47
CA LEU A 55 -14.63 -4.52 -4.50
C LEU A 55 -14.43 -3.01 -4.70
N ALA A 56 -13.49 -2.40 -3.99
CA ALA A 56 -13.14 -0.99 -4.14
C ALA A 56 -12.62 -0.69 -5.55
N SER A 57 -11.82 -1.56 -6.14
CA SER A 57 -11.29 -1.41 -7.51
C SER A 57 -12.40 -1.45 -8.56
N HIS A 58 -13.36 -2.37 -8.43
CA HIS A 58 -14.53 -2.43 -9.31
C HIS A 58 -15.47 -1.23 -9.19
N LEU A 59 -15.42 -0.52 -8.06
CA LEU A 59 -16.29 0.63 -7.78
C LEU A 59 -15.56 1.99 -7.96
N LYS A 60 -14.26 1.99 -8.27
CA LYS A 60 -13.40 3.20 -8.29
C LYS A 60 -13.89 4.34 -9.16
N THR A 61 -14.54 4.08 -10.28
CA THR A 61 -14.99 5.13 -11.22
C THR A 61 -16.24 5.86 -10.76
N ASP A 62 -17.08 5.20 -9.96
CA ASP A 62 -18.41 5.71 -9.59
C ASP A 62 -18.58 5.99 -8.10
N THR A 63 -17.52 5.82 -7.31
CA THR A 63 -17.56 6.01 -5.85
C THR A 63 -16.65 7.15 -5.39
N ALA A 64 -16.71 7.46 -4.11
CA ALA A 64 -15.89 8.49 -3.46
C ALA A 64 -14.83 7.89 -2.52
N GLY A 65 -14.35 6.67 -2.84
CA GLY A 65 -13.41 5.92 -2.03
C GLY A 65 -14.08 4.96 -1.05
N SER A 66 -13.28 4.13 -0.41
CA SER A 66 -13.76 3.14 0.58
C SER A 66 -12.76 3.00 1.72
N PHE A 67 -13.23 2.48 2.85
CA PHE A 67 -12.38 2.15 4.00
C PHE A 67 -13.01 1.03 4.82
N TYR A 68 -12.19 0.31 5.58
CA TYR A 68 -12.65 -0.70 6.51
C TYR A 68 -12.90 -0.05 7.88
N ASP A 69 -14.14 -0.14 8.38
CA ASP A 69 -14.47 0.25 9.75
C ASP A 69 -14.18 -0.91 10.70
N ALA A 70 -13.07 -0.83 11.41
CA ALA A 70 -12.63 -1.87 12.33
C ALA A 70 -13.57 -2.06 13.53
N LYS A 71 -14.29 -1.01 13.95
CA LYS A 71 -15.26 -1.09 15.05
C LYS A 71 -16.54 -1.80 14.61
N ALA A 72 -17.06 -1.41 13.45
CA ALA A 72 -18.24 -2.05 12.85
C ALA A 72 -17.89 -3.36 12.14
N LYS A 73 -16.60 -3.67 11.91
CA LYS A 73 -16.10 -4.82 11.12
C LYS A 73 -16.73 -4.89 9.72
N LYS A 74 -16.84 -3.74 9.07
CA LYS A 74 -17.50 -3.60 7.77
C LYS A 74 -16.66 -2.80 6.79
N LEU A 75 -16.72 -3.17 5.51
CA LEU A 75 -16.26 -2.32 4.42
C LEU A 75 -17.29 -1.20 4.20
N VAL A 76 -16.87 0.04 4.32
CA VAL A 76 -17.67 1.24 4.04
C VAL A 76 -17.26 1.78 2.67
N VAL A 77 -18.23 1.96 1.78
CA VAL A 77 -18.01 2.55 0.45
C VAL A 77 -18.73 3.89 0.38
N ASN A 78 -17.98 4.93 0.10
CA ASN A 78 -18.50 6.27 -0.09
C ASN A 78 -19.18 6.39 -1.46
N VAL A 79 -20.37 6.92 -1.49
CA VAL A 79 -21.18 7.13 -2.70
C VAL A 79 -21.81 8.51 -2.71
N VAL A 80 -22.11 9.04 -3.87
CA VAL A 80 -22.64 10.41 -4.00
C VAL A 80 -24.15 10.45 -4.32
N ASN A 81 -24.79 9.31 -4.52
CA ASN A 81 -26.23 9.23 -4.77
C ASN A 81 -26.86 7.93 -4.24
N LYS A 82 -28.21 7.93 -4.18
CA LYS A 82 -28.99 6.82 -3.63
C LYS A 82 -28.90 5.53 -4.48
N ALA A 83 -28.80 5.65 -5.80
CA ALA A 83 -28.71 4.48 -6.69
C ALA A 83 -27.39 3.71 -6.45
N GLN A 84 -26.27 4.43 -6.34
CA GLN A 84 -24.98 3.85 -5.97
C GLN A 84 -25.03 3.21 -4.57
N ALA A 85 -25.72 3.85 -3.62
CA ALA A 85 -25.87 3.28 -2.28
C ALA A 85 -26.61 1.93 -2.30
N GLN A 86 -27.64 1.79 -3.12
CA GLN A 86 -28.35 0.51 -3.29
C GLN A 86 -27.46 -0.56 -3.92
N ALA A 87 -26.71 -0.20 -4.97
CA ALA A 87 -25.77 -1.12 -5.63
C ALA A 87 -24.66 -1.63 -4.69
N VAL A 88 -24.13 -0.75 -3.84
CA VAL A 88 -23.12 -1.11 -2.83
C VAL A 88 -23.69 -2.07 -1.80
N ARG A 89 -24.88 -1.78 -1.26
CA ARG A 89 -25.53 -2.63 -0.25
C ARG A 89 -25.89 -4.01 -0.82
N ALA A 90 -26.32 -4.07 -2.08
CA ALA A 90 -26.59 -5.34 -2.76
C ALA A 90 -25.36 -6.25 -2.87
N LYS A 91 -24.15 -5.68 -2.77
CA LYS A 91 -22.87 -6.41 -2.74
C LYS A 91 -22.35 -6.68 -1.31
N GLY A 92 -23.15 -6.39 -0.28
CA GLY A 92 -22.82 -6.70 1.11
C GLY A 92 -21.92 -5.68 1.82
N ALA A 93 -21.60 -4.54 1.18
CA ALA A 93 -20.86 -3.45 1.81
C ALA A 93 -21.79 -2.38 2.39
N GLU A 94 -21.29 -1.60 3.33
CA GLU A 94 -22.00 -0.43 3.85
C GLU A 94 -21.82 0.75 2.89
N ALA A 95 -22.91 1.44 2.54
CA ALA A 95 -22.88 2.62 1.70
C ALA A 95 -23.05 3.88 2.53
N ARG A 96 -22.06 4.79 2.43
CA ARG A 96 -22.12 6.12 3.07
C ARG A 96 -22.26 7.22 2.02
N LEU A 97 -23.31 8.02 2.13
CA LEU A 97 -23.48 9.20 1.28
C LEU A 97 -22.48 10.28 1.70
N VAL A 98 -21.74 10.78 0.71
CA VAL A 98 -20.73 11.82 0.87
C VAL A 98 -20.88 12.91 -0.18
N LYS A 99 -20.20 14.05 0.04
CA LYS A 99 -20.33 15.24 -0.79
C LYS A 99 -19.48 15.18 -2.06
N HIS A 100 -18.25 14.69 -1.95
CA HIS A 100 -17.27 14.76 -3.02
C HIS A 100 -17.03 13.40 -3.66
N THR A 101 -17.00 13.35 -5.00
CA THR A 101 -16.59 12.16 -5.76
C THR A 101 -15.08 11.95 -5.65
N PHE A 102 -14.61 10.73 -5.91
CA PHE A 102 -13.17 10.46 -5.99
C PHE A 102 -12.50 11.36 -7.05
N ALA A 103 -13.11 11.54 -8.21
CA ALA A 103 -12.58 12.40 -9.27
C ALA A 103 -12.41 13.86 -8.83
N GLN A 104 -13.34 14.40 -8.02
CA GLN A 104 -13.23 15.76 -7.48
C GLN A 104 -12.09 15.87 -6.47
N LEU A 105 -11.92 14.87 -5.60
CA LEU A 105 -10.83 14.84 -4.62
C LEU A 105 -9.48 14.63 -5.31
N ASP A 106 -9.40 13.75 -6.30
CA ASP A 106 -8.18 13.54 -7.07
C ASP A 106 -7.80 14.78 -7.91
N SER A 107 -8.77 15.52 -8.45
CA SER A 107 -8.53 16.82 -9.09
C SER A 107 -7.96 17.84 -8.10
N ALA A 108 -8.47 17.86 -6.85
CA ALA A 108 -7.92 18.72 -5.80
C ALA A 108 -6.47 18.31 -5.44
N ARG A 109 -6.20 17.01 -5.32
CA ARG A 109 -4.86 16.46 -5.10
C ARG A 109 -3.88 16.88 -6.21
N ARG A 110 -4.26 16.73 -7.48
CA ARG A 110 -3.44 17.20 -8.61
C ARG A 110 -3.20 18.71 -8.59
N THR A 111 -4.17 19.49 -8.13
CA THR A 111 -3.98 20.94 -7.98
C THR A 111 -2.98 21.26 -6.89
N LEU A 112 -3.00 20.54 -5.76
CA LEU A 112 -1.99 20.66 -4.70
C LEU A 112 -0.60 20.32 -5.28
N LYS A 113 -0.47 19.21 -6.01
CA LYS A 113 0.79 18.84 -6.68
C LYS A 113 1.31 19.97 -7.57
N SER A 114 0.49 20.55 -8.42
CA SER A 114 0.93 21.58 -9.38
C SER A 114 1.22 22.96 -8.75
N LYS A 115 0.57 23.29 -7.61
CA LYS A 115 0.59 24.66 -7.05
C LYS A 115 1.19 24.76 -5.66
N ALA A 116 1.28 23.65 -4.91
CA ALA A 116 1.67 23.62 -3.51
C ALA A 116 2.66 22.49 -3.18
N THR A 117 3.45 22.02 -4.14
CA THR A 117 4.60 21.16 -3.86
C THR A 117 5.62 21.97 -3.06
N ILE A 118 5.68 21.69 -1.77
CA ILE A 118 6.47 22.39 -0.77
C ILE A 118 7.18 21.33 0.08
N PRO A 119 8.52 21.32 0.17
CA PRO A 119 9.20 20.44 1.11
C PRO A 119 8.64 20.58 2.52
N GLY A 120 8.39 19.45 3.18
CA GLY A 120 7.74 19.40 4.48
C GLY A 120 6.20 19.28 4.40
N THR A 121 5.65 18.92 3.23
CA THR A 121 4.20 18.65 3.09
C THR A 121 3.93 17.25 2.57
N SER A 122 2.84 16.65 3.03
CA SER A 122 2.24 15.45 2.48
C SER A 122 0.77 15.69 2.17
N TRP A 123 0.19 14.89 1.29
CA TRP A 123 -1.26 14.89 1.05
C TRP A 123 -1.75 13.54 0.55
N GLY A 124 -2.94 13.18 1.02
CA GLY A 124 -3.65 11.97 0.63
C GLY A 124 -5.16 12.19 0.61
N ILE A 125 -5.87 11.34 -0.14
CA ILE A 125 -7.33 11.31 -0.07
C ILE A 125 -7.72 10.44 1.12
N ASP A 126 -8.33 11.07 2.13
CA ASP A 126 -8.91 10.38 3.27
C ASP A 126 -10.38 10.05 3.00
N PRO A 127 -10.72 8.78 2.78
CA PRO A 127 -12.11 8.39 2.55
C PRO A 127 -12.97 8.54 3.81
N GLN A 128 -12.39 8.56 5.00
CA GLN A 128 -13.16 8.74 6.25
C GLN A 128 -13.71 10.15 6.37
N SER A 129 -12.92 11.18 6.08
CA SER A 129 -13.37 12.56 6.07
C SER A 129 -13.98 13.00 4.73
N ASN A 130 -13.81 12.22 3.67
CA ASN A 130 -14.15 12.56 2.27
C ASN A 130 -13.45 13.85 1.82
N LYS A 131 -12.15 13.97 2.14
CA LYS A 131 -11.32 15.13 1.83
C LYS A 131 -9.93 14.71 1.37
N VAL A 132 -9.22 15.62 0.73
CA VAL A 132 -7.77 15.58 0.64
C VAL A 132 -7.22 16.18 1.93
N VAL A 133 -6.57 15.37 2.74
CA VAL A 133 -5.87 15.81 3.95
C VAL A 133 -4.45 16.20 3.57
N VAL A 134 -4.05 17.42 3.88
CA VAL A 134 -2.69 17.93 3.70
C VAL A 134 -2.07 18.05 5.09
N THR A 135 -0.94 17.40 5.32
CA THR A 135 -0.16 17.60 6.53
C THR A 135 1.03 18.50 6.22
N ALA A 136 1.19 19.58 6.97
CA ALA A 136 2.37 20.45 6.93
C ALA A 136 3.20 20.19 8.19
N ASP A 137 4.47 19.90 8.02
CA ASP A 137 5.39 19.68 9.12
C ASP A 137 5.87 20.99 9.79
N ARG A 138 6.70 20.90 10.82
CA ARG A 138 7.19 22.06 11.58
C ARG A 138 8.05 23.02 10.77
N THR A 139 8.58 22.61 9.61
CA THR A 139 9.43 23.44 8.74
C THR A 139 8.61 24.34 7.80
N VAL A 140 7.33 24.01 7.61
CA VAL A 140 6.41 24.76 6.74
C VAL A 140 5.86 25.96 7.49
N LYS A 141 6.55 27.11 7.36
CA LYS A 141 6.23 28.38 8.04
C LYS A 141 6.29 29.55 7.05
N GLY A 142 5.76 30.73 7.48
CA GLY A 142 5.82 31.97 6.71
C GLY A 142 5.29 31.81 5.29
N THR A 143 5.99 32.28 4.30
CA THR A 143 5.56 32.29 2.88
C THR A 143 5.23 30.88 2.34
N LYS A 144 5.89 29.83 2.84
CA LYS A 144 5.55 28.43 2.49
C LYS A 144 4.15 28.07 2.98
N LEU A 145 3.85 28.39 4.24
CA LEU A 145 2.52 28.14 4.84
C LEU A 145 1.44 28.99 4.18
N ASP A 146 1.74 30.26 3.90
CA ASP A 146 0.80 31.18 3.23
C ASP A 146 0.42 30.66 1.83
N ARG A 147 1.42 30.18 1.06
CA ARG A 147 1.19 29.57 -0.25
C ARG A 147 0.32 28.32 -0.13
N LEU A 148 0.62 27.41 0.80
CA LEU A 148 -0.19 26.22 1.04
C LEU A 148 -1.63 26.57 1.41
N THR A 149 -1.80 27.48 2.36
CA THR A 149 -3.12 27.92 2.85
C THR A 149 -3.94 28.59 1.75
N LYS A 150 -3.31 29.41 0.90
CA LYS A 150 -3.96 30.04 -0.26
C LYS A 150 -4.50 29.00 -1.24
N VAL A 151 -3.69 27.98 -1.58
CA VAL A 151 -4.12 26.91 -2.49
C VAL A 151 -5.22 26.06 -1.86
N ALA A 152 -5.07 25.68 -0.58
CA ALA A 152 -6.09 24.92 0.13
C ALA A 152 -7.43 25.64 0.22
N LYS A 153 -7.43 26.94 0.55
CA LYS A 153 -8.65 27.79 0.57
C LYS A 153 -9.33 27.86 -0.80
N ALA A 154 -8.57 27.94 -1.89
CA ALA A 154 -9.13 27.96 -3.25
C ALA A 154 -9.79 26.62 -3.64
N LEU A 155 -9.39 25.51 -3.02
CA LEU A 155 -9.99 24.19 -3.21
C LEU A 155 -11.22 23.95 -2.33
N GLY A 156 -11.48 24.84 -1.38
CA GLY A 156 -12.64 24.82 -0.51
C GLY A 156 -12.66 23.63 0.45
N ASP A 157 -13.85 23.11 0.73
CA ASP A 157 -14.07 22.04 1.70
C ASP A 157 -13.58 20.64 1.25
N LYS A 158 -13.06 20.54 0.02
CA LYS A 158 -12.38 19.33 -0.47
C LYS A 158 -11.02 19.09 0.18
N VAL A 159 -10.42 20.12 0.81
CA VAL A 159 -9.07 20.06 1.39
C VAL A 159 -9.12 20.43 2.87
N GLU A 160 -8.40 19.68 3.68
CA GLU A 160 -8.15 19.95 5.09
C GLU A 160 -6.64 20.03 5.31
N VAL A 161 -6.16 21.11 5.96
CA VAL A 161 -4.74 21.27 6.31
C VAL A 161 -4.56 20.95 7.79
N ARG A 162 -3.66 20.01 8.09
CA ARG A 162 -3.22 19.63 9.43
C ARG A 162 -1.75 20.00 9.63
N HIS A 163 -1.34 20.12 10.89
CA HIS A 163 0.06 20.41 11.25
C HIS A 163 0.65 19.23 12.03
N SER A 164 1.83 18.79 11.61
CA SER A 164 2.67 17.84 12.35
C SER A 164 3.69 18.60 13.20
N LYS A 165 3.99 18.07 14.38
CA LYS A 165 5.07 18.57 15.23
C LYS A 165 6.45 18.13 14.76
N GLY A 166 6.53 17.03 13.99
CA GLY A 166 7.74 16.45 13.43
C GLY A 166 8.20 17.15 12.16
N GLU A 167 9.10 16.54 11.45
CA GLU A 167 9.65 16.95 10.15
C GLU A 167 9.66 15.75 9.23
N PHE A 168 9.18 15.90 7.97
CA PHE A 168 9.21 14.84 6.98
C PHE A 168 10.64 14.67 6.44
N LYS A 169 11.25 13.53 6.74
CA LYS A 169 12.58 13.12 6.29
C LYS A 169 12.56 11.68 5.83
N PRO A 170 13.34 11.32 4.79
CA PRO A 170 13.71 9.93 4.60
C PRO A 170 14.44 9.45 5.86
N PHE A 171 14.20 8.22 6.25
CA PHE A 171 15.00 7.60 7.30
C PHE A 171 16.29 7.09 6.64
N ILE A 172 17.42 7.73 6.93
CA ILE A 172 18.74 7.37 6.43
C ILE A 172 19.56 6.85 7.60
N GLY A 173 20.07 5.65 7.48
CA GLY A 173 21.00 5.05 8.42
C GLY A 173 20.37 4.26 9.57
N GLY A 174 20.51 2.97 9.56
CA GLY A 174 20.42 2.05 10.67
C GLY A 174 19.16 1.22 10.81
N GLY A 175 19.20 -0.04 10.51
CA GLY A 175 18.17 -1.01 10.83
C GLY A 175 18.64 -2.41 10.64
N ASP A 176 17.82 -3.47 10.79
CA ASP A 176 18.36 -4.84 10.70
C ASP A 176 19.06 -5.03 9.43
N ALA A 177 20.02 -5.00 9.61
CA ALA A 177 21.16 -4.39 9.15
C ALA A 177 21.56 -4.87 7.77
N ILE A 178 21.07 -4.20 6.78
CA ILE A 178 21.79 -4.15 5.50
C ILE A 178 22.67 -2.89 5.50
N TRP A 179 23.99 -3.12 5.46
CA TRP A 179 24.99 -2.09 5.63
C TRP A 179 25.75 -1.83 4.34
N GLY A 180 26.13 -0.59 4.10
CA GLY A 180 27.05 -0.22 3.02
C GLY A 180 27.36 1.26 3.01
N SER A 181 28.47 1.67 2.41
CA SER A 181 28.88 3.08 2.29
C SER A 181 28.88 3.86 3.62
N GLY A 182 29.07 3.18 4.76
CA GLY A 182 29.01 3.81 6.08
C GLY A 182 27.60 4.07 6.62
N ALA A 183 26.57 3.73 5.85
CA ALA A 183 25.18 3.86 6.20
C ALA A 183 24.52 2.48 6.45
N ARG A 184 23.33 2.50 7.03
CA ARG A 184 22.54 1.32 7.37
C ARG A 184 21.06 1.55 7.01
N CYS A 185 20.42 0.58 6.36
CA CYS A 185 18.99 0.50 6.10
C CYS A 185 18.45 -0.86 6.55
N SER A 186 17.16 -1.07 6.43
CA SER A 186 16.50 -2.33 6.73
C SER A 186 16.17 -3.08 5.44
N LEU A 187 16.32 -4.39 5.46
CA LEU A 187 15.79 -5.27 4.44
C LEU A 187 14.25 -5.27 4.51
N GLY A 188 13.58 -5.08 3.38
CA GLY A 188 12.13 -5.16 3.30
C GLY A 188 11.66 -6.61 3.14
N PHE A 189 11.78 -7.15 1.94
CA PHE A 189 11.33 -8.51 1.63
C PHE A 189 12.30 -9.22 0.71
N ASN A 190 12.50 -10.50 0.96
CA ASN A 190 13.18 -11.39 0.03
C ASN A 190 12.24 -11.71 -1.14
N VAL A 191 12.77 -11.65 -2.35
CA VAL A 191 12.03 -11.80 -3.60
C VAL A 191 12.82 -12.62 -4.61
N VAL A 192 12.12 -13.18 -5.60
CA VAL A 192 12.74 -13.92 -6.70
C VAL A 192 12.44 -13.19 -8.01
N LYS A 193 13.48 -13.02 -8.84
CA LYS A 193 13.39 -12.50 -10.21
C LYS A 193 14.17 -13.43 -11.13
N ASP A 194 13.55 -13.95 -12.19
CA ASP A 194 14.16 -14.86 -13.14
C ASP A 194 14.85 -16.08 -12.45
N GLY A 195 14.21 -16.61 -11.40
CA GLY A 195 14.71 -17.75 -10.62
C GLY A 195 15.95 -17.43 -9.76
N LYS A 196 16.33 -16.17 -9.59
CA LYS A 196 17.46 -15.73 -8.78
C LYS A 196 16.99 -14.98 -7.55
N PRO A 197 17.74 -15.06 -6.43
CA PRO A 197 17.38 -14.38 -5.19
C PRO A 197 17.78 -12.90 -5.17
N TYR A 198 16.86 -12.10 -4.68
CA TYR A 198 17.01 -10.66 -4.46
C TYR A 198 16.32 -10.25 -3.15
N PHE A 199 16.51 -9.01 -2.75
CA PHE A 199 15.66 -8.37 -1.75
C PHE A 199 15.24 -6.96 -2.20
N LEU A 200 14.12 -6.52 -1.64
CA LEU A 200 13.64 -5.14 -1.74
C LEU A 200 14.05 -4.35 -0.52
N THR A 201 14.41 -3.09 -0.72
CA THR A 201 14.61 -2.06 0.31
C THR A 201 14.19 -0.70 -0.23
N ALA A 202 14.37 0.39 0.52
CA ALA A 202 14.02 1.72 0.05
C ALA A 202 14.93 2.20 -1.10
N GLY A 203 14.36 3.00 -2.00
CA GLY A 203 15.06 3.58 -3.13
C GLY A 203 16.16 4.56 -2.71
N HIS A 204 15.87 5.44 -1.75
CA HIS A 204 16.87 6.36 -1.22
C HIS A 204 18.08 5.63 -0.63
N CYS A 205 17.89 4.45 -0.03
CA CYS A 205 18.98 3.60 0.43
C CYS A 205 19.80 3.05 -0.75
N GLY A 206 19.13 2.50 -1.78
CA GLY A 206 19.80 1.93 -2.95
C GLY A 206 20.50 2.95 -3.83
N ASN A 207 20.09 4.23 -3.78
CA ASN A 207 20.82 5.32 -4.44
C ASN A 207 22.20 5.53 -3.83
N GLU A 208 22.32 5.43 -2.50
CA GLU A 208 23.55 5.65 -1.75
C GLU A 208 24.42 4.39 -1.64
N ILE A 209 23.77 3.23 -1.46
CA ILE A 209 24.46 1.97 -1.15
C ILE A 209 24.42 1.04 -2.36
N LYS A 210 25.57 0.76 -2.95
CA LYS A 210 25.70 -0.13 -4.11
C LYS A 210 26.11 -1.55 -3.73
N SER A 211 26.68 -1.75 -2.54
CA SER A 211 27.12 -3.06 -2.04
C SER A 211 26.69 -3.21 -0.59
N TRP A 212 25.98 -4.29 -0.32
CA TRP A 212 25.33 -4.57 0.96
C TRP A 212 26.02 -5.68 1.72
N SER A 213 26.08 -5.55 3.03
CA SER A 213 26.54 -6.56 3.97
C SER A 213 25.53 -6.75 5.11
N ASP A 214 25.55 -7.89 5.76
CA ASP A 214 24.70 -8.25 6.91
C ASP A 214 25.18 -7.65 8.25
N LYS A 215 26.33 -6.99 8.24
CA LYS A 215 26.92 -6.32 9.41
C LYS A 215 27.86 -5.20 8.97
N GLN A 216 28.05 -4.23 9.87
CA GLN A 216 28.97 -3.12 9.66
C GLN A 216 30.39 -3.64 9.38
N GLY A 217 30.95 -3.21 8.22
CA GLY A 217 32.29 -3.68 7.79
C GLY A 217 32.37 -5.14 7.38
N GLY A 218 31.21 -5.81 7.22
CA GLY A 218 31.15 -7.19 6.74
C GLY A 218 31.46 -7.36 5.25
N SER A 219 31.61 -8.60 4.83
CA SER A 219 31.72 -8.95 3.40
C SER A 219 30.41 -8.66 2.68
N ALA A 220 30.49 -8.27 1.42
CA ALA A 220 29.33 -8.03 0.59
C ALA A 220 28.51 -9.31 0.39
N ILE A 221 27.21 -9.25 0.66
CA ILE A 221 26.24 -10.33 0.43
C ILE A 221 25.32 -10.04 -0.75
N ALA A 222 25.18 -8.75 -1.14
CA ALA A 222 24.34 -8.35 -2.26
C ALA A 222 24.84 -7.05 -2.89
N THR A 223 24.36 -6.78 -4.11
CA THR A 223 24.61 -5.52 -4.84
C THR A 223 23.31 -4.92 -5.32
N THR A 224 23.16 -3.60 -5.25
CA THR A 224 22.03 -2.88 -5.82
C THR A 224 22.02 -3.06 -7.34
N GLU A 225 20.95 -3.65 -7.88
CA GLU A 225 20.76 -3.80 -9.33
C GLU A 225 20.04 -2.60 -9.91
N ASP A 226 19.00 -2.11 -9.20
CA ASP A 226 18.25 -0.91 -9.58
C ASP A 226 17.68 -0.20 -8.36
N SER A 227 17.41 1.09 -8.52
CA SER A 227 16.91 1.95 -7.45
C SER A 227 16.12 3.12 -8.02
N LYS A 228 14.99 3.40 -7.44
CA LYS A 228 14.10 4.51 -7.82
C LYS A 228 13.83 5.40 -6.61
N PHE A 229 14.36 6.62 -6.68
CA PHE A 229 14.13 7.71 -5.74
C PHE A 229 14.73 9.01 -6.31
N PRO A 230 14.05 10.16 -6.25
CA PRO A 230 12.64 10.36 -5.89
C PRO A 230 11.65 9.91 -6.97
N GLY A 231 10.39 10.15 -6.78
CA GLY A 231 9.27 9.69 -7.59
C GLY A 231 8.60 8.51 -6.90
N ASP A 232 9.26 7.36 -6.95
CA ASP A 232 9.04 6.18 -6.11
C ASP A 232 10.13 6.10 -5.03
N ASP A 233 10.01 5.12 -4.09
CA ASP A 233 11.04 4.86 -3.08
C ASP A 233 11.26 3.37 -2.86
N PHE A 234 11.76 2.67 -3.88
CA PHE A 234 12.11 1.25 -3.82
C PHE A 234 13.40 0.93 -4.57
N SER A 235 14.10 -0.10 -4.10
CA SER A 235 15.33 -0.61 -4.68
C SER A 235 15.35 -2.13 -4.67
N LEU A 236 16.00 -2.70 -5.69
CA LEU A 236 16.22 -4.13 -5.85
C LEU A 236 17.70 -4.43 -5.71
N ALA A 237 18.06 -5.29 -4.76
CA ALA A 237 19.42 -5.76 -4.55
C ALA A 237 19.53 -7.27 -4.79
N LYS A 238 20.52 -7.67 -5.58
CA LYS A 238 20.79 -9.06 -5.95
C LYS A 238 21.77 -9.68 -4.99
N TYR A 239 21.42 -10.85 -4.45
CA TYR A 239 22.36 -11.63 -3.66
C TYR A 239 23.55 -12.12 -4.51
N THR A 240 24.76 -12.06 -3.93
CA THR A 240 26.02 -12.38 -4.60
C THR A 240 26.69 -13.67 -4.10
N GLY A 241 26.10 -14.33 -3.09
CA GLY A 241 26.64 -15.54 -2.47
C GLY A 241 25.54 -16.46 -1.93
N ASP A 242 25.94 -17.45 -1.15
CA ASP A 242 25.06 -18.47 -0.57
C ASP A 242 24.38 -18.01 0.75
N THR A 243 24.16 -16.72 0.91
CA THR A 243 23.45 -16.18 2.09
C THR A 243 22.05 -16.75 2.14
N ALA A 244 21.65 -17.31 3.29
CA ALA A 244 20.27 -17.73 3.50
C ALA A 244 19.32 -16.51 3.40
N HIS A 245 18.27 -16.64 2.60
CA HIS A 245 17.32 -15.59 2.30
C HIS A 245 15.86 -16.09 2.34
N PRO A 246 15.41 -16.63 3.50
CA PRO A 246 14.02 -17.10 3.62
C PRO A 246 13.04 -15.98 3.40
N SER A 247 11.84 -16.30 2.88
CA SER A 247 10.76 -15.34 2.71
C SER A 247 10.06 -15.09 4.04
N GLU A 248 10.74 -14.40 4.95
CA GLU A 248 10.33 -14.17 6.32
C GLU A 248 10.67 -12.74 6.77
N VAL A 249 9.94 -12.26 7.76
CA VAL A 249 10.19 -10.99 8.47
C VAL A 249 10.52 -11.29 9.91
N ASP A 250 11.60 -10.74 10.44
CA ASP A 250 12.00 -10.88 11.84
C ASP A 250 11.01 -10.11 12.74
N LEU A 251 10.50 -10.80 13.75
CA LEU A 251 9.62 -10.24 14.77
C LEU A 251 10.37 -9.77 16.01
N TYR A 252 11.71 -9.86 16.03
CA TYR A 252 12.58 -9.42 17.15
C TYR A 252 12.24 -10.02 18.53
N ASN A 253 11.48 -11.09 18.54
CA ASN A 253 11.10 -11.85 19.74
C ASN A 253 11.61 -13.30 19.71
N GLY A 254 12.52 -13.59 18.77
CA GLY A 254 13.06 -14.94 18.53
C GLY A 254 12.21 -15.78 17.56
N SER A 255 11.17 -15.18 16.96
CA SER A 255 10.37 -15.81 15.92
C SER A 255 10.34 -14.96 14.63
N THR A 256 9.87 -15.56 13.53
CA THR A 256 9.70 -14.89 12.24
C THR A 256 8.26 -14.99 11.77
N GLN A 257 7.85 -14.06 10.92
CA GLN A 257 6.61 -14.10 10.17
C GLN A 257 6.90 -14.53 8.74
N LYS A 258 6.39 -15.68 8.33
CA LYS A 258 6.50 -16.13 6.94
C LYS A 258 5.66 -15.23 6.04
N ILE A 259 6.26 -14.82 4.91
CA ILE A 259 5.59 -14.02 3.88
C ILE A 259 5.40 -14.89 2.63
N THR A 260 4.17 -14.96 2.15
CA THR A 260 3.81 -15.86 1.02
C THR A 260 3.23 -15.12 -0.17
N LYS A 261 2.86 -13.85 0.00
CA LYS A 261 2.23 -13.03 -1.05
C LYS A 261 2.48 -11.54 -0.80
N ALA A 262 2.22 -10.74 -1.82
CA ALA A 262 2.06 -9.30 -1.68
C ALA A 262 0.58 -8.91 -1.77
N ALA A 263 0.17 -7.84 -1.10
CA ALA A 263 -1.18 -7.31 -1.15
C ALA A 263 -1.21 -5.79 -1.13
N GLU A 264 -2.25 -5.22 -1.73
CA GLU A 264 -2.53 -3.79 -1.67
C GLU A 264 -3.09 -3.43 -0.29
N ALA A 265 -2.64 -2.32 0.26
CA ALA A 265 -3.13 -1.79 1.52
C ALA A 265 -4.58 -1.31 1.42
N THR A 266 -5.32 -1.38 2.52
CA THR A 266 -6.67 -0.83 2.66
C THR A 266 -6.73 0.14 3.83
N VAL A 267 -7.36 1.32 3.65
CA VAL A 267 -7.53 2.29 4.75
C VAL A 267 -8.32 1.66 5.89
N GLY A 268 -7.77 1.76 7.09
CA GLY A 268 -8.30 1.11 8.30
C GLY A 268 -7.72 -0.28 8.58
N GLU A 269 -6.88 -0.82 7.68
CA GLU A 269 -6.18 -2.07 7.86
C GLU A 269 -5.16 -1.98 9.01
N LYS A 270 -5.12 -3.03 9.84
CA LYS A 270 -4.10 -3.19 10.87
C LYS A 270 -2.88 -3.80 10.25
N VAL A 271 -1.76 -3.16 10.45
CA VAL A 271 -0.47 -3.55 9.88
C VAL A 271 0.59 -3.56 10.95
N GLN A 272 1.66 -4.31 10.68
CA GLN A 272 2.87 -4.33 11.49
C GLN A 272 4.04 -3.87 10.63
N ARG A 273 4.98 -3.16 11.23
CA ARG A 273 6.25 -2.84 10.61
C ARG A 273 7.38 -3.50 11.37
N SER A 274 8.26 -4.16 10.67
CA SER A 274 9.56 -4.60 11.19
C SER A 274 10.68 -3.78 10.56
N GLY A 275 11.55 -3.28 11.41
CA GLY A 275 12.75 -2.57 11.02
C GLY A 275 13.69 -2.54 12.22
N SER A 276 14.96 -2.43 11.99
CA SER A 276 15.90 -2.83 13.00
C SER A 276 16.40 -1.73 13.93
N THR A 277 15.97 -0.49 13.76
CA THR A 277 16.18 0.52 14.78
C THR A 277 15.17 0.34 15.90
N THR A 278 13.89 0.26 15.53
CA THR A 278 12.80 0.25 16.52
C THR A 278 12.07 -1.09 16.59
N GLN A 279 12.58 -2.12 15.86
CA GLN A 279 12.02 -3.47 15.84
C GLN A 279 10.59 -3.52 15.29
N VAL A 280 9.63 -4.16 15.97
CA VAL A 280 8.27 -4.33 15.48
C VAL A 280 7.32 -3.35 16.16
N HIS A 281 6.58 -2.64 15.33
CA HIS A 281 5.50 -1.76 15.78
C HIS A 281 4.22 -1.98 14.97
N ASP A 282 3.10 -1.91 15.67
CA ASP A 282 1.77 -2.01 15.10
C ASP A 282 1.23 -0.64 14.70
N GLY A 283 0.27 -0.64 13.78
CA GLY A 283 -0.46 0.56 13.45
C GLY A 283 -1.63 0.31 12.50
N THR A 284 -2.09 1.38 11.89
CA THR A 284 -3.26 1.38 11.01
C THR A 284 -2.98 2.22 9.78
N VAL A 285 -3.36 1.71 8.62
CA VAL A 285 -3.33 2.47 7.36
C VAL A 285 -4.33 3.63 7.44
N LYS A 286 -3.87 4.85 7.24
CA LYS A 286 -4.67 6.09 7.32
C LYS A 286 -5.10 6.61 5.97
N ALA A 287 -4.21 6.59 4.98
CA ALA A 287 -4.51 7.01 3.61
C ALA A 287 -3.68 6.22 2.60
N LEU A 288 -4.11 6.26 1.36
CA LEU A 288 -3.41 5.69 0.21
C LEU A 288 -3.15 6.78 -0.83
N ASN A 289 -2.20 6.52 -1.74
CA ASN A 289 -1.77 7.48 -2.75
C ASN A 289 -1.33 8.81 -2.13
N ALA A 290 -0.67 8.76 -0.97
CA ALA A 290 -0.09 9.91 -0.33
C ALA A 290 1.14 10.39 -1.12
N SER A 291 1.42 11.69 -1.06
CA SER A 291 2.62 12.28 -1.62
C SER A 291 3.40 12.96 -0.52
N VAL A 292 4.70 12.74 -0.46
CA VAL A 292 5.60 13.38 0.51
C VAL A 292 6.66 14.16 -0.25
N ASN A 293 6.86 15.42 0.16
CA ASN A 293 7.89 16.28 -0.41
C ASN A 293 9.11 16.29 0.53
N TYR A 294 10.07 15.44 0.24
CA TYR A 294 11.38 15.45 0.90
C TYR A 294 12.26 16.57 0.36
N GLN A 295 13.43 16.80 0.96
CA GLN A 295 14.39 17.77 0.44
C GLN A 295 14.97 17.33 -0.92
N GLU A 296 15.11 16.02 -1.11
CA GLU A 296 15.63 15.37 -2.30
C GLU A 296 14.62 15.30 -3.45
N GLY A 297 13.32 15.45 -3.14
CA GLY A 297 12.24 15.45 -4.13
C GLY A 297 10.94 14.89 -3.59
N THR A 298 9.94 14.81 -4.47
CA THR A 298 8.61 14.29 -4.13
C THR A 298 8.56 12.79 -4.38
N VAL A 299 8.01 12.04 -3.43
CA VAL A 299 7.62 10.63 -3.60
C VAL A 299 6.11 10.55 -3.58
N GLU A 300 5.54 9.78 -4.49
CA GLU A 300 4.09 9.67 -4.68
C GLU A 300 3.58 8.23 -4.50
N GLY A 301 2.26 8.06 -4.44
CA GLY A 301 1.65 6.73 -4.37
C GLY A 301 1.78 6.02 -3.02
N LEU A 302 2.31 6.70 -1.99
CA LEU A 302 2.66 6.09 -0.72
C LEU A 302 1.44 5.69 0.12
N ILE A 303 1.64 4.67 0.95
CA ILE A 303 0.74 4.26 2.02
C ILE A 303 1.08 5.10 3.26
N GLN A 304 0.12 5.82 3.81
CA GLN A 304 0.26 6.58 5.05
C GLN A 304 -0.29 5.79 6.23
N THR A 305 0.45 5.71 7.31
CA THR A 305 0.06 4.99 8.53
C THR A 305 0.32 5.82 9.79
N ASP A 306 -0.18 5.35 10.95
CA ASP A 306 0.23 5.81 12.27
C ASP A 306 1.25 4.88 12.94
N VAL A 307 1.84 3.96 12.19
CA VAL A 307 3.00 3.17 12.66
C VAL A 307 4.16 4.12 12.89
N CYS A 308 4.85 4.01 14.01
CA CYS A 308 6.08 4.77 14.21
C CYS A 308 7.27 4.14 13.47
N ALA A 309 8.24 4.96 13.11
CA ALA A 309 9.53 4.55 12.59
C ALA A 309 10.58 5.63 12.90
N GLU A 310 11.83 5.21 12.97
CA GLU A 310 12.98 6.09 13.23
C GLU A 310 14.07 5.89 12.18
N PRO A 311 15.08 6.80 12.13
CA PRO A 311 16.21 6.64 11.22
C PRO A 311 16.82 5.24 11.32
N GLY A 312 16.86 4.54 10.18
CA GLY A 312 17.33 3.18 10.06
C GLY A 312 16.29 2.13 9.82
N ASP A 313 15.04 2.44 10.05
CA ASP A 313 13.93 1.58 9.65
C ASP A 313 13.62 1.68 8.15
N SER A 314 14.31 2.57 7.42
CA SER A 314 14.20 2.74 5.96
C SER A 314 14.31 1.42 5.21
N GLY A 315 13.36 1.15 4.31
CA GLY A 315 13.26 -0.09 3.56
C GLY A 315 12.63 -1.24 4.32
N GLY A 316 12.44 -1.13 5.65
CA GLY A 316 11.85 -2.17 6.49
C GLY A 316 10.44 -2.57 6.08
N ALA A 317 10.06 -3.79 6.44
CA ALA A 317 8.85 -4.46 5.99
C ALA A 317 7.59 -3.95 6.69
N LEU A 318 6.59 -3.48 5.94
CA LEU A 318 5.21 -3.33 6.40
C LEU A 318 4.41 -4.55 5.92
N PHE A 319 3.71 -5.24 6.83
CA PHE A 319 3.01 -6.48 6.52
C PHE A 319 1.71 -6.64 7.32
N ASP A 320 0.77 -7.45 6.80
CA ASP A 320 -0.41 -7.98 7.52
C ASP A 320 -0.42 -9.51 7.38
N GLY A 321 -0.18 -10.19 8.50
CA GLY A 321 -0.05 -11.64 8.51
C GLY A 321 1.03 -12.12 7.53
N ASP A 322 0.65 -12.89 6.52
CA ASP A 322 1.58 -13.43 5.51
C ASP A 322 1.72 -12.57 4.24
N ALA A 323 1.18 -11.35 4.26
CA ALA A 323 1.17 -10.45 3.11
C ALA A 323 2.18 -9.32 3.25
N ALA A 324 3.06 -9.16 2.27
CA ALA A 324 3.92 -7.98 2.09
C ALA A 324 3.08 -6.79 1.59
N ILE A 325 3.09 -5.68 2.29
CA ILE A 325 2.26 -4.50 2.01
C ILE A 325 3.11 -3.32 1.52
N GLY A 326 4.19 -2.97 2.25
CA GLY A 326 4.96 -1.76 1.95
C GLY A 326 6.41 -1.83 2.40
N LEU A 327 7.21 -0.88 1.91
CA LEU A 327 8.60 -0.62 2.31
C LEU A 327 8.66 0.74 3.00
N THR A 328 9.29 0.83 4.16
CA THR A 328 9.44 2.10 4.90
C THR A 328 10.18 3.13 4.06
N SER A 329 9.51 4.24 3.74
CA SER A 329 10.09 5.37 3.02
C SER A 329 10.60 6.45 3.98
N GLY A 330 9.70 7.07 4.72
CA GLY A 330 10.05 8.11 5.67
C GLY A 330 8.83 8.54 6.47
N GLY A 331 8.98 9.53 7.33
CA GLY A 331 7.89 9.97 8.17
C GLY A 331 8.22 11.15 9.06
N SER A 332 7.39 11.36 10.09
CA SER A 332 7.59 12.35 11.12
C SER A 332 7.21 11.79 12.49
N GLY A 333 7.87 12.28 13.55
CA GLY A 333 7.70 11.78 14.93
C GLY A 333 8.73 10.72 15.28
N ASP A 334 8.46 9.98 16.34
CA ASP A 334 9.30 8.90 16.87
C ASP A 334 8.44 7.84 17.59
N CYS A 335 9.05 6.73 18.00
CA CYS A 335 8.31 5.65 18.65
C CYS A 335 7.99 5.92 20.13
N SER A 336 8.48 7.02 20.71
CA SER A 336 8.14 7.43 22.08
C SER A 336 6.91 8.34 22.14
N GLN A 337 6.69 9.16 21.14
CA GLN A 337 5.60 10.15 21.08
C GLN A 337 4.54 9.83 20.01
N GLY A 338 4.79 8.79 19.22
CA GLY A 338 4.01 8.46 18.03
C GLY A 338 4.41 9.27 16.82
N GLY A 339 3.96 8.84 15.66
CA GLY A 339 4.35 9.45 14.40
C GLY A 339 3.42 9.13 13.26
N GLU A 340 3.83 9.57 12.09
CA GLU A 340 3.23 9.31 10.81
C GLU A 340 4.32 8.77 9.89
N THR A 341 4.13 7.57 9.38
CA THR A 341 5.11 6.92 8.50
C THR A 341 4.48 6.58 7.16
N PHE A 342 5.26 6.79 6.12
CA PHE A 342 4.88 6.52 4.74
C PHE A 342 5.66 5.32 4.21
N PHE A 343 4.96 4.50 3.41
CA PHE A 343 5.51 3.27 2.87
C PHE A 343 5.28 3.21 1.36
N GLN A 344 6.30 2.78 0.64
CA GLN A 344 6.18 2.45 -0.77
C GLN A 344 5.42 1.12 -0.93
N PRO A 345 4.35 1.03 -1.75
CA PRO A 345 3.63 -0.23 -1.98
C PRO A 345 4.53 -1.32 -2.56
N VAL A 346 4.54 -2.51 -1.95
CA VAL A 346 5.31 -3.67 -2.46
C VAL A 346 4.78 -4.19 -3.79
N PRO A 347 3.46 -4.28 -4.05
CA PRO A 347 2.96 -4.73 -5.35
C PRO A 347 3.49 -3.90 -6.53
N GLU A 348 3.64 -2.59 -6.33
CA GLU A 348 4.21 -1.69 -7.34
C GLU A 348 5.69 -1.99 -7.61
N ALA A 349 6.50 -2.14 -6.56
CA ALA A 349 7.92 -2.49 -6.67
C ALA A 349 8.11 -3.85 -7.37
N LEU A 350 7.34 -4.87 -6.98
CA LEU A 350 7.37 -6.19 -7.61
C LEU A 350 7.03 -6.13 -9.10
N LYS A 351 5.98 -5.39 -9.46
CA LYS A 351 5.58 -5.18 -10.85
C LYS A 351 6.66 -4.46 -11.66
N ALA A 352 7.26 -3.42 -11.10
CA ALA A 352 8.31 -2.64 -11.77
C ALA A 352 9.55 -3.49 -12.09
N TYR A 353 9.87 -4.43 -11.22
CA TYR A 353 11.05 -5.28 -11.37
C TYR A 353 10.77 -6.65 -12.01
N GLY A 354 9.52 -7.03 -12.24
CA GLY A 354 9.16 -8.37 -12.69
C GLY A 354 9.54 -9.44 -11.66
N ALA A 355 9.47 -9.10 -10.37
CA ALA A 355 9.81 -9.96 -9.25
C ALA A 355 8.55 -10.48 -8.54
N GLN A 356 8.71 -11.52 -7.74
CA GLN A 356 7.66 -12.09 -6.89
C GLN A 356 8.21 -12.37 -5.49
N ILE A 357 7.33 -12.49 -4.51
CA ILE A 357 7.70 -12.92 -3.16
C ILE A 357 8.41 -14.29 -3.25
N GLY A 358 9.53 -14.42 -2.52
CA GLY A 358 10.45 -15.55 -2.61
C GLY A 358 10.00 -16.81 -1.87
#